data_6f6fda7609f9de304ed4f31deec88a05
#
_entry.id   6f6fda7609f9de304ed4f31deec88a05
#
_cell.length_a   1.000
_cell.length_b   1.000
_cell.length_c   1.000
_cell.angle_alpha   90.00
_cell.angle_beta   90.00
_cell.angle_gamma   90.00
#
_symmetry.space_group_name_H-M   'P 1'
#
loop_
_entity.id
_entity.type
_entity.pdbx_description
1 polymer ?
#
loop_
_entity_poly.entity_id
_entity_poly.type
_entity_poly.pdbx_seq_one_letter_code
_entity_poly.pdbx_strand_id
1 'polypeptide(L)'
;LLALIQYYLLTPLNVNSEKFITVLLDFDTKIKLIPGFIIPYFSIYIFLFLIFYLIIRKKESSDMTVFLFSVVILWSIINFMHGFFPVMNTIRPEIKSPGFFFEAVNSLYTSVKQFNTFPSWHVSTAILCALFYSKMKFNKFVIVIIWTVLICLSPVFLKMTYLTDVLVAIPLPFIAYSIAEKITQVTVKTETVREV
;
A
#
# COMPACT_ATOMS: atom_id res chain seq x y z
N LEU A 1 -8.83 -8.12 9.86
CA LEU A 1 -9.80 -9.16 9.51
C LEU A 1 -10.71 -8.71 8.37
N LEU A 2 -11.39 -7.54 8.49
CA LEU A 2 -12.32 -7.03 7.48
C LEU A 2 -11.67 -6.88 6.09
N ALA A 3 -10.49 -6.27 6.01
CA ALA A 3 -9.76 -6.10 4.75
C ALA A 3 -9.33 -7.44 4.12
N LEU A 4 -8.99 -8.44 4.92
CA LEU A 4 -8.70 -9.79 4.43
C LEU A 4 -9.95 -10.47 3.89
N ILE A 5 -11.07 -10.37 4.60
CA ILE A 5 -12.35 -10.89 4.14
C ILE A 5 -12.75 -10.25 2.80
N GLN A 6 -12.65 -8.92 2.70
CA GLN A 6 -12.91 -8.21 1.44
C GLN A 6 -11.99 -8.69 0.30
N TYR A 7 -10.69 -8.87 0.57
CA TYR A 7 -9.75 -9.38 -0.43
C TYR A 7 -10.19 -10.77 -0.94
N TYR A 8 -10.52 -11.70 -0.04
CA TYR A 8 -10.95 -13.05 -0.43
C TYR A 8 -12.30 -13.08 -1.13
N LEU A 9 -13.22 -12.17 -0.80
CA LEU A 9 -14.54 -12.10 -1.45
C LEU A 9 -14.46 -11.45 -2.86
N LEU A 10 -13.62 -10.44 -3.03
CA LEU A 10 -13.54 -9.69 -4.28
C LEU A 10 -12.57 -10.30 -5.30
N THR A 11 -11.53 -11.01 -4.85
CA THR A 11 -10.57 -11.67 -5.74
C THR A 11 -11.22 -12.66 -6.72
N PRO A 12 -12.19 -13.52 -6.34
CA PRO A 12 -12.86 -14.43 -7.26
C PRO A 12 -13.63 -13.72 -8.37
N LEU A 13 -14.18 -12.54 -8.11
CA LEU A 13 -14.92 -11.75 -9.12
C LEU A 13 -14.02 -11.36 -10.29
N ASN A 14 -12.74 -11.09 -10.02
CA ASN A 14 -11.76 -10.70 -11.03
C ASN A 14 -11.18 -11.90 -11.78
N VAL A 15 -11.00 -13.04 -11.13
CA VAL A 15 -10.43 -14.24 -11.76
C VAL A 15 -11.31 -14.77 -12.89
N ASN A 16 -12.63 -14.59 -12.79
CA ASN A 16 -13.61 -15.03 -13.77
C ASN A 16 -13.95 -13.94 -14.81
N SER A 17 -13.33 -12.73 -14.72
CA SER A 17 -13.58 -11.68 -15.70
C SER A 17 -12.80 -11.97 -16.98
N GLU A 18 -13.48 -12.17 -18.10
CA GLU A 18 -12.87 -12.33 -19.43
C GLU A 18 -12.27 -11.01 -19.97
N LYS A 19 -12.44 -9.91 -19.25
CA LYS A 19 -12.00 -8.57 -19.67
C LYS A 19 -11.09 -7.95 -18.62
N PHE A 20 -9.78 -8.21 -18.73
CA PHE A 20 -8.79 -7.46 -17.99
C PHE A 20 -8.50 -6.12 -18.67
N ILE A 21 -8.34 -5.08 -17.84
CA ILE A 21 -7.90 -3.76 -18.27
C ILE A 21 -6.39 -3.68 -18.13
N THR A 22 -5.74 -3.10 -19.13
CA THR A 22 -4.31 -2.78 -19.08
C THR A 22 -4.15 -1.26 -19.05
N VAL A 23 -3.50 -0.74 -18.01
CA VAL A 23 -3.24 0.71 -17.84
C VAL A 23 -1.78 1.07 -18.14
N LEU A 24 -1.20 0.36 -19.08
CA LEU A 24 0.19 0.47 -19.50
C LEU A 24 0.48 1.83 -20.14
N LEU A 25 1.51 2.51 -19.64
CA LEU A 25 2.11 3.68 -20.29
C LEU A 25 3.36 3.26 -21.07
N ASP A 26 3.67 3.97 -22.16
CA ASP A 26 4.91 3.74 -22.93
C ASP A 26 6.18 3.83 -22.05
N PHE A 27 6.11 4.60 -20.99
CA PHE A 27 7.19 4.74 -20.03
C PHE A 27 7.43 3.47 -19.22
N ASP A 28 6.37 2.71 -18.90
CA ASP A 28 6.49 1.47 -18.13
C ASP A 28 7.34 0.42 -18.85
N THR A 29 7.32 0.39 -20.19
CA THR A 29 8.13 -0.54 -20.98
C THR A 29 9.62 -0.18 -20.95
N LYS A 30 9.96 1.10 -20.81
CA LYS A 30 11.34 1.61 -20.81
C LYS A 30 12.04 1.43 -19.47
N ILE A 31 11.28 1.32 -18.37
CA ILE A 31 11.85 1.07 -17.04
C ILE A 31 12.47 -0.32 -17.03
N LYS A 32 13.72 -0.45 -16.61
CA LYS A 32 14.40 -1.73 -16.47
C LYS A 32 14.06 -2.40 -15.13
N LEU A 33 14.03 -3.74 -15.12
CA LEU A 33 13.97 -4.51 -13.87
C LEU A 33 15.26 -4.28 -13.06
N ILE A 34 15.10 -3.90 -11.79
CA ILE A 34 16.20 -3.75 -10.83
C ILE A 34 15.93 -4.68 -9.64
N PRO A 35 16.50 -5.90 -9.63
CA PRO A 35 16.15 -6.92 -8.64
C PRO A 35 16.47 -6.52 -7.18
N GLY A 36 17.48 -5.65 -6.96
CA GLY A 36 17.82 -5.15 -5.62
C GLY A 36 16.68 -4.38 -4.92
N PHE A 37 15.68 -3.88 -5.67
CA PHE A 37 14.50 -3.25 -5.10
C PHE A 37 13.57 -4.22 -4.35
N ILE A 38 13.90 -5.53 -4.35
CA ILE A 38 13.19 -6.49 -3.50
C ILE A 38 13.35 -6.19 -2.01
N ILE A 39 14.48 -5.57 -1.61
CA ILE A 39 14.72 -5.17 -0.22
C ILE A 39 13.74 -4.06 0.22
N PRO A 40 13.67 -2.89 -0.44
CA PRO A 40 12.68 -1.88 -0.08
C PRO A 40 11.25 -2.39 -0.29
N TYR A 41 10.98 -3.28 -1.25
CA TYR A 41 9.66 -3.87 -1.45
C TYR A 41 9.15 -4.60 -0.20
N PHE A 42 9.94 -5.50 0.36
CA PHE A 42 9.56 -6.21 1.58
C PHE A 42 9.69 -5.37 2.85
N SER A 43 10.47 -4.30 2.83
CA SER A 43 10.62 -3.42 3.98
C SER A 43 9.33 -2.66 4.36
N ILE A 44 8.29 -2.66 3.52
CA ILE A 44 6.97 -2.11 3.86
C ILE A 44 6.38 -2.75 5.12
N TYR A 45 6.57 -4.05 5.32
CA TYR A 45 6.08 -4.75 6.51
C TYR A 45 6.81 -4.27 7.77
N ILE A 46 8.13 -4.07 7.67
CA ILE A 46 8.93 -3.52 8.77
C ILE A 46 8.49 -2.09 9.06
N PHE A 47 8.23 -1.30 8.02
CA PHE A 47 7.80 0.09 8.16
C PHE A 47 6.42 0.20 8.82
N LEU A 48 5.46 -0.61 8.39
CA LEU A 48 4.13 -0.68 9.01
C LEU A 48 4.21 -1.07 10.49
N PHE A 49 5.00 -2.10 10.81
CA PHE A 49 5.22 -2.53 12.18
C PHE A 49 5.90 -1.45 13.03
N LEU A 50 6.89 -0.75 12.49
CA LEU A 50 7.57 0.35 13.17
C LEU A 50 6.60 1.47 13.54
N ILE A 51 5.74 1.90 12.60
CA ILE A 51 4.74 2.94 12.86
C ILE A 51 3.78 2.51 13.96
N PHE A 52 3.25 1.29 13.86
CA PHE A 52 2.37 0.72 14.87
C PHE A 52 3.04 0.71 16.26
N TYR A 53 4.28 0.26 16.35
CA TYR A 53 5.07 0.26 17.58
C TYR A 53 5.29 1.67 18.16
N LEU A 54 5.62 2.65 17.31
CA LEU A 54 5.84 4.03 17.74
C LEU A 54 4.56 4.67 18.28
N ILE A 55 3.40 4.40 17.67
CA ILE A 55 2.10 4.88 18.15
C ILE A 55 1.78 4.30 19.52
N ILE A 56 1.98 2.99 19.72
CA ILE A 56 1.77 2.35 21.03
C ILE A 56 2.67 2.99 22.10
N ARG A 57 3.93 3.26 21.78
CA ARG A 57 4.86 3.87 22.70
C ARG A 57 4.47 5.30 23.11
N LYS A 58 3.84 6.03 22.23
CA LYS A 58 3.39 7.40 22.49
C LYS A 58 2.21 7.46 23.47
N LYS A 59 1.52 6.33 23.68
CA LYS A 59 0.37 6.16 24.59
C LYS A 59 -0.81 7.13 24.32
N GLU A 60 -0.90 7.71 23.14
CA GLU A 60 -2.05 8.50 22.71
C GLU A 60 -3.08 7.57 22.05
N SER A 61 -4.14 7.23 22.78
CA SER A 61 -5.20 6.33 22.28
C SER A 61 -5.90 6.86 21.05
N SER A 62 -6.03 8.18 20.93
CA SER A 62 -6.60 8.84 19.75
C SER A 62 -5.79 8.57 18.48
N ASP A 63 -4.46 8.70 18.54
CA ASP A 63 -3.59 8.44 17.39
C ASP A 63 -3.67 6.98 16.93
N MET A 64 -3.77 6.04 17.88
CA MET A 64 -3.94 4.62 17.59
C MET A 64 -5.27 4.37 16.86
N THR A 65 -6.35 4.93 17.37
CA THR A 65 -7.68 4.75 16.77
C THR A 65 -7.72 5.31 15.35
N VAL A 66 -7.21 6.54 15.14
CA VAL A 66 -7.13 7.16 13.82
C VAL A 66 -6.26 6.32 12.87
N PHE A 67 -5.13 5.78 13.33
CA PHE A 67 -4.26 4.92 12.51
C PHE A 67 -4.98 3.64 12.07
N LEU A 68 -5.60 2.93 12.98
CA LEU A 68 -6.31 1.68 12.67
C LEU A 68 -7.47 1.91 11.71
N PHE A 69 -8.28 2.96 11.94
CA PHE A 69 -9.34 3.34 11.02
C PHE A 69 -8.81 3.74 9.65
N SER A 70 -7.70 4.52 9.60
CA SER A 70 -7.06 4.90 8.33
C SER A 70 -6.61 3.67 7.53
N VAL A 71 -5.99 2.69 8.19
CA VAL A 71 -5.56 1.44 7.54
C VAL A 71 -6.77 0.65 7.01
N VAL A 72 -7.82 0.50 7.82
CA VAL A 72 -9.04 -0.23 7.42
C VAL A 72 -9.72 0.45 6.24
N ILE A 73 -9.90 1.78 6.30
CA ILE A 73 -10.53 2.56 5.23
C ILE A 73 -9.70 2.49 3.96
N LEU A 74 -8.37 2.70 4.05
CA LEU A 74 -7.46 2.66 2.91
C LEU A 74 -7.52 1.30 2.21
N TRP A 75 -7.38 0.23 2.96
CA TRP A 75 -7.39 -1.12 2.39
C TRP A 75 -8.77 -1.51 1.87
N SER A 76 -9.86 -1.00 2.47
CA SER A 76 -11.21 -1.20 1.93
C SER A 76 -11.39 -0.50 0.58
N ILE A 77 -10.90 0.73 0.44
CA ILE A 77 -10.93 1.47 -0.84
C ILE A 77 -10.13 0.70 -1.91
N ILE A 78 -8.91 0.26 -1.58
CA ILE A 78 -8.05 -0.47 -2.51
C ILE A 78 -8.70 -1.78 -2.94
N ASN A 79 -9.20 -2.58 -1.98
CA ASN A 79 -9.86 -3.85 -2.28
C ASN A 79 -11.12 -3.66 -3.12
N PHE A 80 -11.90 -2.62 -2.84
CA PHE A 80 -13.06 -2.26 -3.65
C PHE A 80 -12.63 -1.94 -5.10
N MET A 81 -11.60 -1.12 -5.28
CA MET A 81 -11.07 -0.81 -6.60
C MET A 81 -10.54 -2.06 -7.32
N HIS A 82 -9.84 -2.95 -6.62
CA HIS A 82 -9.42 -4.24 -7.18
C HIS A 82 -10.59 -5.10 -7.65
N GLY A 83 -11.74 -5.03 -6.96
CA GLY A 83 -12.95 -5.75 -7.34
C GLY A 83 -13.63 -5.21 -8.60
N PHE A 84 -13.64 -3.89 -8.78
CA PHE A 84 -14.34 -3.23 -9.88
C PHE A 84 -13.45 -2.91 -11.08
N PHE A 85 -12.14 -2.79 -10.88
CA PHE A 85 -11.17 -2.51 -11.95
C PHE A 85 -10.13 -3.65 -12.02
N PRO A 86 -10.44 -4.74 -12.72
CA PRO A 86 -9.55 -5.89 -12.84
C PRO A 86 -8.37 -5.56 -13.76
N VAL A 87 -7.36 -4.92 -13.21
CA VAL A 87 -6.12 -4.59 -13.94
C VAL A 87 -5.16 -5.76 -13.90
N MET A 88 -4.69 -6.17 -15.07
CA MET A 88 -3.68 -7.21 -15.23
C MET A 88 -2.32 -6.61 -15.60
N ASN A 89 -1.30 -6.99 -14.86
CA ASN A 89 0.08 -6.60 -15.15
C ASN A 89 0.68 -7.53 -16.20
N THR A 90 1.05 -6.99 -17.36
CA THR A 90 1.61 -7.73 -18.49
C THR A 90 3.11 -7.48 -18.73
N ILE A 91 3.76 -6.65 -17.88
CA ILE A 91 5.16 -6.24 -18.09
C ILE A 91 6.19 -7.04 -17.30
N ARG A 92 5.79 -8.10 -16.59
CA ARG A 92 6.75 -8.95 -15.87
C ARG A 92 7.62 -9.71 -16.87
N PRO A 93 8.97 -9.49 -16.88
CA PRO A 93 9.86 -10.23 -17.74
C PRO A 93 10.09 -11.64 -17.22
N GLU A 94 10.44 -12.55 -18.12
CA GLU A 94 10.98 -13.85 -17.74
C GLU A 94 12.38 -13.67 -17.16
N ILE A 95 12.64 -14.21 -15.97
CA ILE A 95 13.93 -14.09 -15.28
C ILE A 95 14.77 -15.32 -15.61
N LYS A 96 15.84 -15.10 -16.40
CA LYS A 96 16.81 -16.16 -16.79
C LYS A 96 18.18 -15.97 -16.14
N SER A 97 18.44 -14.81 -15.54
CA SER A 97 19.73 -14.50 -14.94
C SER A 97 19.88 -15.20 -13.58
N PRO A 98 21.03 -15.85 -13.30
CA PRO A 98 21.33 -16.43 -12.01
C PRO A 98 21.65 -15.34 -10.97
N GLY A 99 21.41 -15.64 -9.69
CA GLY A 99 21.80 -14.79 -8.57
C GLY A 99 20.67 -14.56 -7.57
N PHE A 100 21.05 -14.39 -6.32
CA PHE A 100 20.14 -14.31 -5.17
C PHE A 100 18.96 -13.33 -5.38
N PHE A 101 19.21 -12.11 -5.87
CA PHE A 101 18.15 -11.13 -6.08
C PHE A 101 17.21 -11.52 -7.22
N PHE A 102 17.73 -12.12 -8.30
CA PHE A 102 16.91 -12.59 -9.41
C PHE A 102 16.04 -13.78 -9.00
N GLU A 103 16.57 -14.70 -8.22
CA GLU A 103 15.81 -15.83 -7.67
C GLU A 103 14.72 -15.36 -6.71
N ALA A 104 15.03 -14.38 -5.86
CA ALA A 104 14.05 -13.78 -4.97
C ALA A 104 12.91 -13.08 -5.73
N VAL A 105 13.20 -12.35 -6.81
CA VAL A 105 12.17 -11.75 -7.68
C VAL A 105 11.37 -12.81 -8.41
N ASN A 106 12.00 -13.89 -8.89
CA ASN A 106 11.29 -14.99 -9.53
C ASN A 106 10.32 -15.68 -8.56
N SER A 107 10.76 -15.90 -7.32
CA SER A 107 9.92 -16.44 -6.25
C SER A 107 8.75 -15.50 -5.93
N LEU A 108 8.97 -14.18 -5.94
CA LEU A 108 7.90 -13.18 -5.79
C LEU A 108 6.90 -13.27 -6.96
N TYR A 109 7.37 -13.39 -8.20
CA TYR A 109 6.51 -13.49 -9.40
C TYR A 109 5.64 -14.74 -9.40
N THR A 110 6.17 -15.87 -8.90
CA THR A 110 5.40 -17.12 -8.78
C THR A 110 4.39 -17.08 -7.63
N SER A 111 4.71 -16.36 -6.56
CA SER A 111 3.84 -16.27 -5.36
C SER A 111 2.73 -15.25 -5.50
N VAL A 112 2.95 -14.17 -6.26
CA VAL A 112 2.00 -13.06 -6.41
C VAL A 112 1.40 -13.05 -7.80
N LYS A 113 0.08 -13.14 -7.87
CA LYS A 113 -0.68 -13.11 -9.11
C LYS A 113 -0.46 -11.78 -9.87
N GLN A 114 -0.68 -11.80 -11.19
CA GLN A 114 -0.47 -10.63 -12.07
C GLN A 114 -1.64 -9.66 -12.12
N PHE A 115 -2.71 -9.92 -11.39
CA PHE A 115 -3.90 -9.06 -11.35
C PHE A 115 -4.08 -8.41 -9.97
N ASN A 116 -4.99 -7.45 -9.90
CA ASN A 116 -5.23 -6.62 -8.71
C ASN A 116 -4.01 -5.75 -8.36
N THR A 117 -3.45 -5.08 -9.35
CA THR A 117 -2.30 -4.18 -9.16
C THR A 117 -2.72 -2.73 -8.94
N PHE A 118 -3.92 -2.35 -9.39
CA PHE A 118 -4.42 -0.97 -9.41
C PHE A 118 -5.51 -0.72 -8.35
N PRO A 119 -5.34 0.28 -7.48
CA PRO A 119 -4.13 1.07 -7.22
C PRO A 119 -3.10 0.31 -6.39
N SER A 120 -1.84 0.80 -6.36
CA SER A 120 -0.75 0.12 -5.65
C SER A 120 -0.93 0.17 -4.14
N TRP A 121 -1.15 -1.00 -3.53
CA TRP A 121 -1.23 -1.18 -2.09
C TRP A 121 0.07 -0.75 -1.37
N HIS A 122 1.24 -1.09 -1.92
CA HIS A 122 2.53 -0.74 -1.35
C HIS A 122 2.71 0.76 -1.22
N VAL A 123 2.41 1.50 -2.29
CA VAL A 123 2.55 2.96 -2.35
C VAL A 123 1.63 3.62 -1.33
N SER A 124 0.34 3.28 -1.37
CA SER A 124 -0.65 3.87 -0.47
C SER A 124 -0.31 3.61 1.00
N THR A 125 0.09 2.38 1.34
CA THR A 125 0.45 2.02 2.72
C THR A 125 1.73 2.71 3.18
N ALA A 126 2.75 2.83 2.32
CA ALA A 126 4.00 3.52 2.66
C ALA A 126 3.77 5.01 2.93
N ILE A 127 2.95 5.67 2.11
CA ILE A 127 2.60 7.09 2.30
C ILE A 127 1.78 7.28 3.58
N LEU A 128 0.85 6.38 3.89
CA LEU A 128 0.10 6.43 5.14
C LEU A 128 1.04 6.33 6.36
N CYS A 129 1.99 5.42 6.32
CA CYS A 129 3.01 5.27 7.37
C CYS A 129 3.84 6.56 7.53
N ALA A 130 4.31 7.15 6.43
CA ALA A 130 5.05 8.40 6.45
C ALA A 130 4.24 9.57 7.00
N LEU A 131 2.94 9.65 6.66
CA LEU A 131 2.03 10.65 7.17
C LEU A 131 1.90 10.57 8.70
N PHE A 132 1.70 9.39 9.26
CA PHE A 132 1.65 9.20 10.71
C PHE A 132 2.99 9.50 11.38
N TYR A 133 4.11 9.08 10.78
CA TYR A 133 5.43 9.41 11.29
C TYR A 133 5.66 10.93 11.36
N SER A 134 5.25 11.68 10.34
CA SER A 134 5.41 13.15 10.31
C SER A 134 4.68 13.84 11.46
N LYS A 135 3.54 13.31 11.90
CA LYS A 135 2.76 13.83 13.03
C LYS A 135 3.39 13.56 14.39
N MET A 136 4.27 12.58 14.48
CA MET A 136 4.95 12.23 15.73
C MET A 136 6.13 13.16 16.07
N LYS A 137 6.48 14.11 15.18
CA LYS A 137 7.55 15.13 15.38
C LYS A 137 8.93 14.54 15.71
N PHE A 138 9.28 13.38 15.17
CA PHE A 138 10.61 12.81 15.33
C PHE A 138 11.65 13.45 14.42
N ASN A 139 12.90 13.56 14.88
CA ASN A 139 14.01 14.23 14.18
C ASN A 139 14.49 13.51 12.89
N LYS A 140 14.08 12.25 12.65
CA LYS A 140 14.56 11.45 11.52
C LYS A 140 13.63 11.48 10.31
N PHE A 141 12.88 12.54 10.13
CA PHE A 141 11.88 12.67 9.06
C PHE A 141 12.45 12.50 7.66
N VAL A 142 13.64 13.02 7.38
CA VAL A 142 14.30 12.90 6.07
C VAL A 142 14.60 11.43 5.72
N ILE A 143 15.07 10.64 6.69
CA ILE A 143 15.36 9.21 6.47
C ILE A 143 14.07 8.46 6.14
N VAL A 144 12.99 8.78 6.84
CA VAL A 144 11.68 8.16 6.60
C VAL A 144 11.12 8.53 5.23
N ILE A 145 11.29 9.77 4.78
CA ILE A 145 10.91 10.16 3.41
C ILE A 145 11.70 9.38 2.37
N ILE A 146 13.03 9.30 2.51
CA ILE A 146 13.87 8.52 1.58
C ILE A 146 13.40 7.06 1.55
N TRP A 147 13.17 6.47 2.72
CA TRP A 147 12.69 5.09 2.81
C TRP A 147 11.32 4.92 2.15
N THR A 148 10.38 5.84 2.39
CA THR A 148 9.07 5.85 1.75
C THR A 148 9.19 5.91 0.23
N VAL A 149 10.04 6.79 -0.30
CA VAL A 149 10.28 6.90 -1.75
C VAL A 149 10.83 5.59 -2.32
N LEU A 150 11.80 4.95 -1.65
CA LEU A 150 12.33 3.66 -2.07
C LEU A 150 11.25 2.56 -2.08
N ILE A 151 10.37 2.52 -1.08
CA ILE A 151 9.24 1.60 -1.06
C ILE A 151 8.27 1.89 -2.20
N CYS A 152 7.93 3.17 -2.44
CA CYS A 152 7.02 3.55 -3.53
C CYS A 152 7.56 3.22 -4.92
N LEU A 153 8.86 3.32 -5.12
CA LEU A 153 9.51 2.99 -6.39
C LEU A 153 9.70 1.47 -6.59
N SER A 154 9.76 0.71 -5.49
CA SER A 154 10.09 -0.71 -5.54
C SER A 154 9.15 -1.54 -6.42
N PRO A 155 7.81 -1.43 -6.37
CA PRO A 155 6.93 -2.22 -7.22
C PRO A 155 7.07 -1.88 -8.70
N VAL A 156 7.45 -0.65 -9.04
CA VAL A 156 7.69 -0.23 -10.43
C VAL A 156 9.00 -0.83 -10.96
N PHE A 157 10.10 -0.75 -10.20
CA PHE A 157 11.39 -1.34 -10.59
C PHE A 157 11.39 -2.87 -10.53
N LEU A 158 10.51 -3.47 -9.76
CA LEU A 158 10.26 -4.91 -9.77
C LEU A 158 9.22 -5.34 -10.81
N LYS A 159 8.72 -4.44 -11.65
CA LYS A 159 7.69 -4.76 -12.65
C LYS A 159 6.42 -5.40 -12.05
N MET A 160 6.10 -5.06 -10.81
CA MET A 160 4.92 -5.57 -10.12
C MET A 160 3.66 -4.72 -10.35
N THR A 161 3.85 -3.43 -10.67
CA THR A 161 2.78 -2.45 -10.92
C THR A 161 3.17 -1.51 -12.05
N TYR A 162 2.19 -0.87 -12.65
CA TYR A 162 2.38 0.23 -13.60
C TYR A 162 2.60 1.56 -12.88
N LEU A 163 3.13 2.54 -13.57
CA LEU A 163 3.28 3.90 -13.04
C LEU A 163 1.93 4.54 -12.73
N THR A 164 0.90 4.24 -13.52
CA THR A 164 -0.49 4.66 -13.25
C THR A 164 -1.02 4.16 -11.92
N ASP A 165 -0.68 2.91 -11.53
CA ASP A 165 -1.08 2.32 -10.25
C ASP A 165 -0.48 3.11 -9.08
N VAL A 166 0.76 3.59 -9.24
CA VAL A 166 1.46 4.44 -8.26
C VAL A 166 0.81 5.81 -8.16
N LEU A 167 0.56 6.48 -9.30
CA LEU A 167 -0.01 7.83 -9.32
C LEU A 167 -1.38 7.89 -8.66
N VAL A 168 -2.25 6.91 -8.95
CA VAL A 168 -3.59 6.83 -8.34
C VAL A 168 -3.51 6.45 -6.86
N ALA A 169 -2.49 5.73 -6.43
CA ALA A 169 -2.30 5.34 -5.05
C ALA A 169 -1.90 6.50 -4.12
N ILE A 170 -1.26 7.57 -4.65
CA ILE A 170 -0.75 8.70 -3.85
C ILE A 170 -1.84 9.43 -3.04
N PRO A 171 -2.99 9.85 -3.58
CA PRO A 171 -4.00 10.59 -2.85
C PRO A 171 -4.78 9.75 -1.82
N LEU A 172 -4.85 8.43 -1.99
CA LEU A 172 -5.72 7.56 -1.18
C LEU A 172 -5.42 7.58 0.33
N PRO A 173 -4.16 7.56 0.79
CA PRO A 173 -3.86 7.61 2.22
C PRO A 173 -4.29 8.94 2.88
N PHE A 174 -4.24 10.06 2.17
CA PHE A 174 -4.72 11.35 2.68
C PHE A 174 -6.24 11.37 2.83
N ILE A 175 -6.96 10.78 1.87
CA ILE A 175 -8.42 10.61 1.94
C ILE A 175 -8.79 9.72 3.12
N ALA A 176 -8.15 8.54 3.23
CA ALA A 176 -8.41 7.59 4.30
C ALA A 176 -8.13 8.20 5.69
N TYR A 177 -7.01 8.91 5.82
CA TYR A 177 -6.66 9.63 7.04
C TYR A 177 -7.72 10.67 7.41
N SER A 178 -8.13 11.53 6.47
CA SER A 178 -9.11 12.59 6.72
C SER A 178 -10.47 12.04 7.14
N ILE A 179 -10.89 10.92 6.57
CA ILE A 179 -12.15 10.24 6.96
C ILE A 179 -12.00 9.66 8.38
N ALA A 180 -10.92 8.97 8.68
CA ALA A 180 -10.66 8.36 9.97
C ALA A 180 -10.60 9.41 11.10
N GLU A 181 -9.93 10.53 10.84
CA GLU A 181 -9.82 11.63 11.80
C GLU A 181 -11.20 12.22 12.13
N LYS A 182 -12.03 12.48 11.12
CA LYS A 182 -13.40 12.97 11.32
C LYS A 182 -14.27 12.00 12.12
N ILE A 183 -14.22 10.71 11.81
CA ILE A 183 -14.98 9.68 12.54
C ILE A 183 -14.55 9.68 14.01
N THR A 184 -13.26 9.68 14.29
CA THR A 184 -12.75 9.65 15.67
C THR A 184 -13.15 10.91 16.45
N GLN A 185 -13.09 12.10 15.85
CA GLN A 185 -13.50 13.35 16.51
C GLN A 185 -14.98 13.37 16.85
N VAL A 186 -15.85 12.88 15.96
CA VAL A 186 -17.29 12.78 16.21
C VAL A 186 -17.58 11.83 17.37
N THR A 187 -16.91 10.68 17.41
CA THR A 187 -17.10 9.67 18.46
C THR A 187 -16.74 10.24 19.84
N VAL A 188 -15.58 10.88 19.97
CA VAL A 188 -15.14 11.50 21.24
C VAL A 188 -16.13 12.57 21.71
N LYS A 189 -16.60 13.42 20.80
CA LYS A 189 -17.56 14.47 21.15
C LYS A 189 -18.91 13.93 21.62
N THR A 190 -19.35 12.80 21.06
CA THR A 190 -20.61 12.15 21.45
C THR A 190 -20.51 11.48 22.82
N GLU A 191 -19.37 10.91 23.16
CA GLU A 191 -19.14 10.32 24.49
C GLU A 191 -19.15 11.41 25.58
N THR A 192 -18.46 12.54 25.36
CA THR A 192 -18.41 13.66 26.31
C THR A 192 -19.81 14.26 26.60
N VAL A 193 -20.70 14.26 25.60
CA VAL A 193 -22.11 14.76 25.77
C VAL A 193 -22.99 13.78 26.53
N ARG A 194 -22.66 12.48 26.56
CA ARG A 194 -23.43 11.45 27.27
C ARG A 194 -23.06 11.35 28.76
N GLU A 195 -21.88 11.84 29.14
CA GLU A 195 -21.39 11.84 30.53
C GLU A 195 -21.77 13.09 31.33
N VAL A 196 -22.41 14.07 30.70
CA VAL A 196 -22.97 15.29 31.29
C VAL A 196 -24.49 15.17 31.41
#